data_093cb95b6121f2446636d7224073a077
#
_entry.id   093cb95b6121f2446636d7224073a077
#
_cell.length_a   1.000
_cell.length_b   1.000
_cell.length_c   1.000
_cell.angle_alpha   90.00
_cell.angle_beta   90.00
_cell.angle_gamma   90.00
#
_symmetry.space_group_name_H-M   'P 1'
#
loop_
_entity.id
_entity.type
_entity.pdbx_description
1 polymer ?
#
loop_
_entity_poly.entity_id
_entity_poly.type
_entity_poly.pdbx_seq_one_letter_code
_entity_poly.pdbx_strand_id
1 'polypeptide(L)'
;TPYSTFIIKGGPGTGKSGLMKKVAEECEKRGLFNEKLWCSSDPNSLDGVFIPEKHCSVCDGTAPHVVEPVFAGAAEQIVNVAALWNRENLKKKSKDIIRLSNENGFCHKRVSSLLCAATALKQNMSEIYKTALKNKKLHELTGDILLQFEPVSDKKGRIEDRFLSGVTPKGLITFTNTVKNLADDITVIRDESGITEKLLADIADYSASIGYDVIVCRDVLFPEKTAHVLIPEKRLAYVTSCDAFPINIKGAKHISADKYCDKNILSKYDSELCFYKENIKLLLLKCVDILKEAKDIHDELETRYISEMDFGALDRLTDSLIKEMLG
;
A
#
# COMPACT_ATOMS: atom_id res chain seq x y z
N THR A 1 -5.22 26.25 -2.28
CA THR A 1 -6.51 25.64 -2.70
C THR A 1 -6.71 24.40 -1.86
N PRO A 2 -7.89 24.11 -1.30
CA PRO A 2 -8.16 22.85 -0.62
C PRO A 2 -7.96 21.68 -1.60
N TYR A 3 -7.59 20.54 -1.08
CA TYR A 3 -7.40 19.34 -1.88
C TYR A 3 -8.76 18.79 -2.30
N SER A 4 -8.97 18.57 -3.61
CA SER A 4 -10.24 18.07 -4.14
C SER A 4 -10.15 16.56 -4.37
N THR A 5 -11.09 15.79 -3.80
CA THR A 5 -11.15 14.33 -3.96
C THR A 5 -12.42 13.90 -4.69
N PHE A 6 -12.25 13.15 -5.77
CA PHE A 6 -13.35 12.56 -6.54
C PHE A 6 -13.52 11.09 -6.12
N ILE A 7 -14.61 10.80 -5.42
CA ILE A 7 -14.89 9.48 -4.84
C ILE A 7 -15.82 8.72 -5.79
N ILE A 8 -15.31 7.70 -6.45
CA ILE A 8 -16.08 6.88 -7.38
C ILE A 8 -16.91 5.85 -6.60
N LYS A 9 -18.21 5.82 -6.84
CA LYS A 9 -19.14 4.82 -6.31
C LYS A 9 -19.68 3.94 -7.44
N GLY A 10 -19.47 2.63 -7.31
CA GLY A 10 -19.96 1.65 -8.28
C GLY A 10 -19.51 0.24 -7.91
N GLY A 11 -20.20 -0.78 -8.40
CA GLY A 11 -19.83 -2.19 -8.14
C GLY A 11 -18.65 -2.68 -8.97
N PRO A 12 -18.39 -3.99 -8.92
CA PRO A 12 -17.41 -4.63 -9.79
C PRO A 12 -17.76 -4.43 -11.27
N GLY A 13 -16.77 -4.45 -12.16
CA GLY A 13 -16.99 -4.40 -13.62
C GLY A 13 -17.56 -3.10 -14.17
N THR A 14 -17.64 -2.02 -13.37
CA THR A 14 -18.20 -0.72 -13.80
C THR A 14 -17.18 0.21 -14.44
N GLY A 15 -15.96 -0.25 -14.66
CA GLY A 15 -14.92 0.53 -15.34
C GLY A 15 -14.20 1.57 -14.47
N LYS A 16 -14.34 1.54 -13.14
CA LYS A 16 -13.67 2.48 -12.21
C LYS A 16 -12.16 2.56 -12.43
N SER A 17 -11.49 1.39 -12.45
CA SER A 17 -10.05 1.34 -12.69
C SER A 17 -9.68 1.85 -14.08
N GLY A 18 -10.50 1.59 -15.10
CA GLY A 18 -10.34 2.14 -16.45
C GLY A 18 -10.42 3.66 -16.49
N LEU A 19 -11.38 4.24 -15.79
CA LEU A 19 -11.51 5.68 -15.61
C LEU A 19 -10.24 6.26 -14.96
N MET A 20 -9.80 5.69 -13.84
CA MET A 20 -8.60 6.15 -13.12
C MET A 20 -7.32 6.01 -13.97
N LYS A 21 -7.19 4.95 -14.78
CA LYS A 21 -6.09 4.80 -15.73
C LYS A 21 -6.08 5.90 -16.79
N LYS A 22 -7.25 6.23 -17.35
CA LYS A 22 -7.37 7.35 -18.33
C LYS A 22 -6.95 8.69 -17.69
N VAL A 23 -7.33 8.94 -16.42
CA VAL A 23 -6.87 10.13 -15.69
C VAL A 23 -5.34 10.13 -15.57
N ALA A 24 -4.74 9.03 -15.14
CA ALA A 24 -3.27 8.90 -14.99
C ALA A 24 -2.56 9.07 -16.34
N GLU A 25 -3.04 8.44 -17.41
CA GLU A 25 -2.50 8.59 -18.77
C GLU A 25 -2.56 10.03 -19.27
N GLU A 26 -3.64 10.75 -18.96
CA GLU A 26 -3.76 12.16 -19.35
C GLU A 26 -2.81 13.05 -18.55
N CYS A 27 -2.57 12.75 -17.27
CA CYS A 27 -1.52 13.41 -16.48
C CYS A 27 -0.15 13.20 -17.12
N GLU A 28 0.20 11.96 -17.49
CA GLU A 28 1.48 11.62 -18.13
C GLU A 28 1.66 12.38 -19.46
N LYS A 29 0.62 12.45 -20.31
CA LYS A 29 0.64 13.24 -21.55
C LYS A 29 0.90 14.73 -21.34
N ARG A 30 0.42 15.27 -20.22
CA ARG A 30 0.61 16.68 -19.83
C ARG A 30 1.90 16.92 -19.03
N GLY A 31 2.71 15.88 -18.78
CA GLY A 31 3.93 15.96 -17.97
C GLY A 31 3.68 16.22 -16.48
N LEU A 32 2.47 15.92 -15.99
CA LEU A 32 2.10 16.08 -14.58
C LEU A 32 2.52 14.82 -13.79
N PHE A 33 3.15 15.03 -12.65
CA PHE A 33 3.41 13.92 -11.73
C PHE A 33 2.10 13.35 -11.19
N ASN A 34 2.00 12.03 -11.17
CA ASN A 34 0.86 11.35 -10.57
C ASN A 34 1.32 10.12 -9.77
N GLU A 35 0.66 9.85 -8.65
CA GLU A 35 0.87 8.68 -7.83
C GLU A 35 -0.30 7.71 -8.04
N LYS A 36 0.02 6.47 -8.41
CA LYS A 36 -0.97 5.40 -8.66
C LYS A 36 -1.05 4.48 -7.45
N LEU A 37 -2.23 4.34 -6.88
CA LEU A 37 -2.51 3.34 -5.83
C LEU A 37 -3.07 2.08 -6.50
N TRP A 38 -2.32 0.99 -6.40
CA TRP A 38 -2.69 -0.28 -6.98
C TRP A 38 -3.53 -1.12 -6.02
N CYS A 39 -4.57 -1.76 -6.54
CA CYS A 39 -5.43 -2.64 -5.77
C CYS A 39 -4.68 -3.91 -5.33
N SER A 40 -4.77 -4.26 -4.05
CA SER A 40 -4.18 -5.50 -3.54
C SER A 40 -4.93 -6.75 -4.00
N SER A 41 -6.22 -6.64 -4.31
CA SER A 41 -7.06 -7.74 -4.79
C SER A 41 -6.97 -7.94 -6.30
N ASP A 42 -6.58 -6.90 -7.05
CA ASP A 42 -6.27 -6.98 -8.48
C ASP A 42 -5.12 -6.04 -8.84
N PRO A 43 -3.85 -6.53 -8.84
CA PRO A 43 -2.69 -5.71 -9.12
C PRO A 43 -2.63 -5.06 -10.52
N ASN A 44 -3.60 -5.32 -11.37
CA ASN A 44 -3.77 -4.61 -12.64
C ASN A 44 -4.78 -3.46 -12.55
N SER A 45 -5.49 -3.33 -11.45
CA SER A 45 -6.50 -2.30 -11.20
C SER A 45 -5.95 -1.21 -10.28
N LEU A 46 -6.49 0.01 -10.44
CA LEU A 46 -6.19 1.14 -9.58
C LEU A 46 -7.32 1.33 -8.57
N ASP A 47 -6.95 1.62 -7.32
CA ASP A 47 -7.83 2.08 -6.26
C ASP A 47 -7.78 3.60 -6.10
N GLY A 48 -6.76 4.27 -6.68
CA GLY A 48 -6.67 5.72 -6.68
C GLY A 48 -5.57 6.28 -7.56
N VAL A 49 -5.72 7.58 -7.87
CA VAL A 49 -4.70 8.41 -8.52
C VAL A 49 -4.64 9.75 -7.79
N PHE A 50 -3.45 10.12 -7.32
CA PHE A 50 -3.18 11.42 -6.70
C PHE A 50 -2.38 12.29 -7.66
N ILE A 51 -2.77 13.56 -7.76
CA ILE A 51 -2.13 14.54 -8.64
C ILE A 51 -1.76 15.76 -7.79
N PRO A 52 -0.57 15.73 -7.13
CA PRO A 52 -0.18 16.74 -6.16
C PRO A 52 -0.17 18.16 -6.74
N GLU A 53 0.35 18.34 -7.95
CA GLU A 53 0.45 19.64 -8.63
C GLU A 53 -0.92 20.30 -8.90
N LYS A 54 -1.97 19.48 -9.04
CA LYS A 54 -3.36 19.94 -9.24
C LYS A 54 -4.17 19.99 -7.95
N HIS A 55 -3.58 19.60 -6.81
CA HIS A 55 -4.27 19.47 -5.53
C HIS A 55 -5.56 18.65 -5.65
N CYS A 56 -5.53 17.56 -6.41
CA CYS A 56 -6.69 16.69 -6.58
C CYS A 56 -6.34 15.19 -6.61
N SER A 57 -7.37 14.39 -6.36
CA SER A 57 -7.27 12.93 -6.43
C SER A 57 -8.58 12.33 -6.90
N VAL A 58 -8.50 11.12 -7.43
CA VAL A 58 -9.66 10.26 -7.69
C VAL A 58 -9.43 8.91 -7.04
N CYS A 59 -10.43 8.38 -6.34
CA CYS A 59 -10.31 7.10 -5.66
C CYS A 59 -11.59 6.25 -5.78
N ASP A 60 -11.42 4.93 -5.68
CA ASP A 60 -12.52 4.00 -5.49
C ASP A 60 -13.01 4.08 -4.04
N GLY A 61 -14.24 4.52 -3.85
CA GLY A 61 -14.91 4.58 -2.55
C GLY A 61 -15.93 3.46 -2.34
N THR A 62 -15.83 2.36 -3.11
CA THR A 62 -16.75 1.23 -3.01
C THR A 62 -16.27 0.21 -1.98
N ALA A 63 -17.18 -0.54 -1.38
CA ALA A 63 -16.81 -1.65 -0.49
C ALA A 63 -15.84 -2.63 -1.17
N PRO A 64 -14.83 -3.17 -0.44
CA PRO A 64 -14.62 -3.04 1.00
C PRO A 64 -13.94 -1.73 1.46
N HIS A 65 -13.40 -0.91 0.55
CA HIS A 65 -12.66 0.33 0.83
C HIS A 65 -13.59 1.55 0.85
N VAL A 66 -14.63 1.50 1.68
CA VAL A 66 -15.63 2.57 1.72
C VAL A 66 -14.99 3.90 2.12
N VAL A 67 -15.01 4.88 1.21
CA VAL A 67 -14.66 6.27 1.45
C VAL A 67 -15.93 7.10 1.35
N GLU A 68 -16.27 7.84 2.40
CA GLU A 68 -17.41 8.75 2.42
C GLU A 68 -16.91 10.20 2.50
N PRO A 69 -17.57 11.13 1.80
CA PRO A 69 -17.17 12.53 1.84
C PRO A 69 -17.42 13.12 3.23
N VAL A 70 -16.42 13.84 3.76
CA VAL A 70 -16.53 14.60 5.02
C VAL A 70 -17.04 16.00 4.75
N PHE A 71 -16.55 16.64 3.68
CA PHE A 71 -16.93 17.99 3.24
C PHE A 71 -17.53 17.93 1.83
N ALA A 72 -18.66 17.21 1.73
CA ALA A 72 -19.30 16.93 0.46
C ALA A 72 -19.60 18.22 -0.35
N GLY A 73 -19.15 18.24 -1.60
CA GLY A 73 -19.31 19.37 -2.52
C GLY A 73 -18.36 20.55 -2.25
N ALA A 74 -17.62 20.55 -1.13
CA ALA A 74 -16.62 21.58 -0.83
C ALA A 74 -15.19 21.09 -1.10
N ALA A 75 -14.88 19.87 -0.68
CA ALA A 75 -13.58 19.22 -0.91
C ALA A 75 -13.73 17.83 -1.56
N GLU A 76 -14.84 17.14 -1.30
CA GLU A 76 -15.08 15.82 -1.89
C GLU A 76 -16.34 15.80 -2.74
N GLN A 77 -16.24 15.13 -3.88
CA GLN A 77 -17.33 14.94 -4.84
C GLN A 77 -17.56 13.44 -5.08
N ILE A 78 -18.83 13.01 -5.00
CA ILE A 78 -19.20 11.64 -5.38
C ILE A 78 -19.40 11.54 -6.88
N VAL A 79 -18.65 10.63 -7.52
CA VAL A 79 -18.81 10.25 -8.93
C VAL A 79 -19.59 8.92 -8.96
N ASN A 80 -20.89 9.00 -9.21
CA ASN A 80 -21.78 7.85 -9.16
C ASN A 80 -21.82 7.12 -10.50
N VAL A 81 -20.90 6.20 -10.75
CA VAL A 81 -20.93 5.34 -11.95
C VAL A 81 -21.99 4.25 -11.90
N ALA A 82 -22.54 3.95 -10.71
CA ALA A 82 -23.65 3.01 -10.55
C ALA A 82 -24.96 3.52 -11.19
N ALA A 83 -25.08 4.82 -11.47
CA ALA A 83 -26.21 5.38 -12.19
C ALA A 83 -26.28 4.92 -13.66
N LEU A 84 -25.17 4.39 -14.20
CA LEU A 84 -25.03 3.96 -15.60
C LEU A 84 -25.41 2.50 -15.83
N TRP A 85 -25.94 1.79 -14.81
CA TRP A 85 -26.38 0.40 -14.92
C TRP A 85 -27.80 0.26 -15.43
N ASN A 86 -28.04 -0.84 -16.15
CA ASN A 86 -29.40 -1.36 -16.35
C ASN A 86 -29.84 -2.12 -15.07
N ARG A 87 -30.48 -1.40 -14.13
CA ARG A 87 -30.91 -1.94 -12.82
C ARG A 87 -31.92 -3.07 -12.94
N GLU A 88 -32.80 -3.06 -13.92
CA GLU A 88 -33.83 -4.11 -14.09
C GLU A 88 -33.19 -5.45 -14.47
N ASN A 89 -32.21 -5.41 -15.35
CA ASN A 89 -31.48 -6.62 -15.74
C ASN A 89 -30.60 -7.15 -14.60
N LEU A 90 -29.93 -6.26 -13.85
CA LEU A 90 -29.16 -6.67 -12.65
C LEU A 90 -30.06 -7.34 -11.60
N LYS A 91 -31.31 -6.86 -11.41
CA LYS A 91 -32.28 -7.51 -10.52
C LYS A 91 -32.56 -8.96 -10.93
N LYS A 92 -32.65 -9.25 -12.23
CA LYS A 92 -32.86 -10.63 -12.74
C LYS A 92 -31.67 -11.54 -12.41
N LYS A 93 -30.45 -10.98 -12.31
CA LYS A 93 -29.21 -11.70 -11.98
C LYS A 93 -28.88 -11.69 -10.47
N SER A 94 -29.76 -11.14 -9.62
CA SER A 94 -29.48 -10.86 -8.22
C SER A 94 -29.03 -12.09 -7.41
N LYS A 95 -29.58 -13.28 -7.67
CA LYS A 95 -29.21 -14.52 -6.97
C LYS A 95 -27.73 -14.86 -7.20
N ASP A 96 -27.28 -14.81 -8.45
CA ASP A 96 -25.88 -15.09 -8.80
C ASP A 96 -24.94 -14.04 -8.25
N ILE A 97 -25.31 -12.75 -8.37
CA ILE A 97 -24.54 -11.65 -7.83
C ILE A 97 -24.35 -11.80 -6.31
N ILE A 98 -25.41 -12.11 -5.56
CA ILE A 98 -25.35 -12.30 -4.11
C ILE A 98 -24.49 -13.52 -3.77
N ARG A 99 -24.67 -14.63 -4.47
CA ARG A 99 -23.86 -15.84 -4.27
C ARG A 99 -22.38 -15.57 -4.46
N LEU A 100 -21.98 -15.03 -5.63
CA LEU A 100 -20.58 -14.73 -5.95
C LEU A 100 -19.97 -13.70 -4.99
N SER A 101 -20.74 -12.67 -4.60
CA SER A 101 -20.28 -11.68 -3.62
C SER A 101 -20.00 -12.31 -2.26
N ASN A 102 -20.87 -13.24 -1.80
CA ASN A 102 -20.67 -13.93 -0.54
C ASN A 102 -19.48 -14.89 -0.59
N GLU A 103 -19.29 -15.62 -1.69
CA GLU A 103 -18.14 -16.51 -1.91
C GLU A 103 -16.83 -15.72 -1.90
N ASN A 104 -16.76 -14.60 -2.63
CA ASN A 104 -15.62 -13.69 -2.61
C ASN A 104 -15.34 -13.15 -1.20
N GLY A 105 -16.39 -12.67 -0.52
CA GLY A 105 -16.25 -12.20 0.87
C GLY A 105 -15.75 -13.27 1.83
N PHE A 106 -16.13 -14.55 1.62
CA PHE A 106 -15.61 -15.67 2.40
C PHE A 106 -14.10 -15.89 2.16
N CYS A 107 -13.63 -15.79 0.92
CA CYS A 107 -12.19 -15.87 0.62
C CYS A 107 -11.41 -14.77 1.37
N HIS A 108 -11.86 -13.52 1.34
CA HIS A 108 -11.22 -12.43 2.07
C HIS A 108 -11.20 -12.64 3.59
N LYS A 109 -12.26 -13.20 4.18
CA LYS A 109 -12.27 -13.55 5.61
C LYS A 109 -11.21 -14.62 5.95
N ARG A 110 -11.04 -15.63 5.08
CA ARG A 110 -9.98 -16.66 5.24
C ARG A 110 -8.60 -16.03 5.18
N VAL A 111 -8.36 -15.13 4.23
CA VAL A 111 -7.09 -14.39 4.11
C VAL A 111 -6.82 -13.59 5.38
N SER A 112 -7.80 -12.82 5.88
CA SER A 112 -7.63 -12.04 7.12
C SER A 112 -7.24 -12.93 8.31
N SER A 113 -7.87 -14.11 8.44
CA SER A 113 -7.54 -15.05 9.52
C SER A 113 -6.10 -15.57 9.42
N LEU A 114 -5.62 -15.85 8.21
CA LEU A 114 -4.24 -16.31 7.99
C LEU A 114 -3.22 -15.18 8.22
N LEU A 115 -3.54 -13.96 7.82
CA LEU A 115 -2.70 -12.78 8.11
C LEU A 115 -2.59 -12.56 9.63
N CYS A 116 -3.70 -12.67 10.39
CA CYS A 116 -3.67 -12.59 11.86
C CYS A 116 -2.76 -13.68 12.47
N ALA A 117 -2.80 -14.92 11.96
CA ALA A 117 -1.91 -15.98 12.41
C ALA A 117 -0.43 -15.68 12.10
N ALA A 118 -0.13 -15.17 10.89
CA ALA A 118 1.22 -14.75 10.53
C ALA A 118 1.72 -13.59 11.40
N THR A 119 0.85 -12.62 11.72
CA THR A 119 1.14 -11.51 12.63
C THR A 119 1.50 -12.01 14.03
N ALA A 120 0.76 -12.98 14.57
CA ALA A 120 1.07 -13.57 15.89
C ALA A 120 2.44 -14.26 15.92
N LEU A 121 2.78 -15.01 14.86
CA LEU A 121 4.10 -15.62 14.74
C LEU A 121 5.22 -14.58 14.62
N LYS A 122 5.02 -13.53 13.83
CA LYS A 122 5.99 -12.44 13.69
C LYS A 122 6.15 -11.66 15.00
N GLN A 123 5.08 -11.49 15.77
CA GLN A 123 5.16 -10.87 17.10
C GLN A 123 6.06 -11.70 18.04
N ASN A 124 5.85 -13.02 18.11
CA ASN A 124 6.69 -13.89 18.94
C ASN A 124 8.16 -13.84 18.51
N MET A 125 8.43 -13.89 17.21
CA MET A 125 9.78 -13.72 16.68
C MET A 125 10.39 -12.39 17.11
N SER A 126 9.63 -11.29 17.01
CA SER A 126 10.07 -9.95 17.41
C SER A 126 10.41 -9.88 18.90
N GLU A 127 9.64 -10.54 19.78
CA GLU A 127 9.94 -10.58 21.22
C GLU A 127 11.28 -11.28 21.51
N ILE A 128 11.59 -12.38 20.82
CA ILE A 128 12.92 -13.03 20.95
C ILE A 128 14.03 -12.06 20.53
N TYR A 129 13.90 -11.41 19.39
CA TYR A 129 14.90 -10.45 18.90
C TYR A 129 15.08 -9.26 19.85
N LYS A 130 14.02 -8.76 20.50
CA LYS A 130 14.10 -7.70 21.50
C LYS A 130 14.94 -8.09 22.70
N THR A 131 14.90 -9.37 23.13
CA THR A 131 15.76 -9.84 24.24
C THR A 131 17.24 -9.83 23.89
N ALA A 132 17.57 -9.98 22.60
CA ALA A 132 18.93 -10.00 22.09
C ALA A 132 19.44 -8.61 21.66
N LEU A 133 18.56 -7.62 21.55
CA LEU A 133 18.84 -6.31 20.96
C LEU A 133 19.82 -5.50 21.81
N LYS A 134 20.89 -5.06 21.18
CA LYS A 134 21.89 -4.12 21.76
C LYS A 134 21.41 -2.68 21.53
N ASN A 135 20.42 -2.25 22.31
CA ASN A 135 19.75 -0.95 22.15
C ASN A 135 20.71 0.22 21.97
N LYS A 136 21.81 0.27 22.76
CA LYS A 136 22.80 1.35 22.67
C LYS A 136 23.37 1.48 21.25
N LYS A 137 23.76 0.34 20.62
CA LYS A 137 24.31 0.36 19.27
C LYS A 137 23.30 0.79 18.20
N LEU A 138 22.02 0.42 18.38
CA LEU A 138 20.97 0.84 17.48
C LEU A 138 20.67 2.34 17.63
N HIS A 139 20.67 2.87 18.86
CA HIS A 139 20.52 4.31 19.12
C HIS A 139 21.72 5.11 18.58
N GLU A 140 22.94 4.60 18.68
CA GLU A 140 24.13 5.23 18.07
C GLU A 140 23.95 5.34 16.54
N LEU A 141 23.53 4.25 15.86
CA LEU A 141 23.22 4.30 14.42
C LEU A 141 22.12 5.33 14.11
N THR A 142 21.04 5.36 14.91
CA THR A 142 19.98 6.35 14.72
C THR A 142 20.55 7.77 14.83
N GLY A 143 21.35 8.06 15.85
CA GLY A 143 22.01 9.35 16.03
C GLY A 143 22.89 9.73 14.84
N ASP A 144 23.74 8.81 14.37
CA ASP A 144 24.63 9.02 13.22
C ASP A 144 23.84 9.33 11.94
N ILE A 145 22.69 8.70 11.75
CA ILE A 145 21.79 8.98 10.62
C ILE A 145 21.15 10.36 10.77
N LEU A 146 20.61 10.68 11.94
CA LEU A 146 19.91 11.95 12.17
C LEU A 146 20.84 13.16 12.08
N LEU A 147 22.11 13.02 12.44
CA LEU A 147 23.12 14.09 12.30
C LEU A 147 23.42 14.48 10.85
N GLN A 148 23.02 13.66 9.87
CA GLN A 148 23.19 13.95 8.43
C GLN A 148 22.10 14.87 7.86
N PHE A 149 21.08 15.18 8.68
CA PHE A 149 19.96 16.00 8.24
C PHE A 149 20.15 17.46 8.69
N GLU A 150 20.00 18.38 7.76
CA GLU A 150 19.95 19.81 8.01
C GLU A 150 18.50 20.30 7.88
N PRO A 151 18.06 21.23 8.76
CA PRO A 151 16.73 21.81 8.66
C PRO A 151 16.52 22.52 7.31
N VAL A 152 15.36 22.30 6.68
CA VAL A 152 14.98 22.97 5.43
C VAL A 152 13.84 23.96 5.61
N SER A 153 13.10 23.86 6.71
CA SER A 153 12.00 24.76 7.03
C SER A 153 11.73 24.80 8.53
N ASP A 154 11.26 25.94 9.02
CA ASP A 154 10.72 26.08 10.39
C ASP A 154 9.32 25.46 10.55
N LYS A 155 8.67 25.14 9.43
CA LYS A 155 7.37 24.45 9.42
C LYS A 155 7.59 22.96 9.33
N LYS A 156 6.83 22.21 10.12
CA LYS A 156 6.82 20.74 10.06
C LYS A 156 6.39 20.28 8.65
N GLY A 157 7.14 19.37 8.06
CA GLY A 157 6.79 18.68 6.85
C GLY A 157 5.63 17.69 7.06
N ARG A 158 5.05 17.21 5.99
CA ARG A 158 3.96 16.22 6.02
C ARG A 158 4.51 14.80 6.14
N ILE A 159 3.77 13.96 6.84
CA ILE A 159 4.01 12.51 6.84
C ILE A 159 2.84 11.87 6.09
N GLU A 160 3.15 11.15 5.03
CA GLU A 160 2.18 10.47 4.19
C GLU A 160 2.34 8.95 4.32
N ASP A 161 1.27 8.27 4.73
CA ASP A 161 1.27 6.82 4.90
C ASP A 161 0.99 6.09 3.57
N ARG A 162 1.80 5.05 3.28
CA ARG A 162 1.66 4.19 2.10
C ARG A 162 1.95 2.74 2.45
N PHE A 163 1.72 1.85 1.49
CA PHE A 163 2.24 0.50 1.48
C PHE A 163 3.16 0.31 0.27
N LEU A 164 4.39 -0.13 0.51
CA LEU A 164 5.35 -0.46 -0.56
C LEU A 164 5.23 -1.92 -0.98
N SER A 165 4.75 -2.77 -0.08
CA SER A 165 4.61 -4.21 -0.27
C SER A 165 3.19 -4.66 0.00
N GLY A 166 2.80 -5.80 -0.58
CA GLY A 166 1.47 -6.36 -0.38
C GLY A 166 1.39 -7.84 -0.73
N VAL A 167 0.36 -8.50 -0.17
CA VAL A 167 -0.02 -9.87 -0.51
C VAL A 167 -1.12 -9.78 -1.57
N THR A 168 -0.89 -10.34 -2.75
CA THR A 168 -1.77 -10.19 -3.91
C THR A 168 -2.00 -11.52 -4.61
N PRO A 169 -3.00 -11.64 -5.49
CA PRO A 169 -3.17 -12.84 -6.32
C PRO A 169 -1.96 -13.19 -7.20
N LYS A 170 -1.11 -12.22 -7.51
CA LYS A 170 0.13 -12.41 -8.29
C LYS A 170 1.33 -12.82 -7.42
N GLY A 171 1.17 -12.84 -6.11
CA GLY A 171 2.24 -13.17 -5.16
C GLY A 171 2.47 -12.08 -4.12
N LEU A 172 3.60 -12.20 -3.43
CA LEU A 172 4.12 -11.20 -2.52
C LEU A 172 4.85 -10.14 -3.37
N ILE A 173 4.32 -8.93 -3.43
CA ILE A 173 4.81 -7.87 -4.32
C ILE A 173 5.47 -6.77 -3.49
N THR A 174 6.58 -6.23 -4.00
CA THR A 174 7.21 -5.00 -3.49
C THR A 174 7.51 -4.05 -4.64
N PHE A 175 7.07 -2.80 -4.55
CA PHE A 175 7.23 -1.78 -5.59
C PHE A 175 8.63 -1.12 -5.53
N THR A 176 9.69 -1.90 -5.77
CA THR A 176 11.08 -1.43 -5.71
C THR A 176 11.39 -0.31 -6.72
N ASN A 177 10.67 -0.26 -7.84
CA ASN A 177 10.83 0.83 -8.81
C ASN A 177 10.36 2.17 -8.25
N THR A 178 9.34 2.20 -7.38
CA THR A 178 8.93 3.42 -6.68
C THR A 178 10.08 3.98 -5.85
N VAL A 179 10.79 3.12 -5.10
CA VAL A 179 11.96 3.53 -4.32
C VAL A 179 13.04 4.14 -5.23
N LYS A 180 13.37 3.48 -6.35
CA LYS A 180 14.39 3.96 -7.30
C LYS A 180 14.01 5.27 -7.97
N ASN A 181 12.72 5.51 -8.20
CA ASN A 181 12.25 6.76 -8.81
C ASN A 181 12.34 7.94 -7.84
N LEU A 182 12.14 7.67 -6.54
CA LEU A 182 12.08 8.70 -5.50
C LEU A 182 13.41 8.92 -4.78
N ALA A 183 14.38 7.98 -4.86
CA ALA A 183 15.64 8.06 -4.12
C ALA A 183 16.84 7.57 -4.94
N ASP A 184 17.98 8.22 -4.73
CA ASP A 184 19.29 7.85 -5.28
C ASP A 184 20.19 7.25 -4.19
N ASP A 185 20.16 7.79 -2.97
CA ASP A 185 20.82 7.21 -1.80
C ASP A 185 19.86 6.28 -1.06
N ILE A 186 20.06 4.99 -1.26
CA ILE A 186 19.16 3.95 -0.75
C ILE A 186 19.93 3.06 0.22
N THR A 187 19.40 2.93 1.44
CA THR A 187 19.89 1.97 2.43
C THR A 187 18.86 0.86 2.59
N VAL A 188 19.24 -0.37 2.25
CA VAL A 188 18.46 -1.59 2.47
C VAL A 188 18.84 -2.22 3.79
N ILE A 189 17.89 -2.34 4.71
CA ILE A 189 18.08 -2.93 6.03
C ILE A 189 17.46 -4.34 6.02
N ARG A 190 18.28 -5.38 6.09
CA ARG A 190 17.77 -6.73 6.26
C ARG A 190 17.26 -6.90 7.68
N ASP A 191 15.95 -7.04 7.83
CA ASP A 191 15.26 -7.16 9.11
C ASP A 191 14.06 -8.11 9.00
N GLU A 192 14.21 -9.33 9.51
CA GLU A 192 13.15 -10.35 9.54
C GLU A 192 12.15 -10.10 10.67
N SER A 193 12.59 -9.47 11.73
CA SER A 193 11.86 -9.37 13.01
C SER A 193 11.13 -8.04 13.21
N GLY A 194 11.50 -7.00 12.45
CA GLY A 194 10.97 -5.65 12.62
C GLY A 194 11.60 -4.89 13.80
N ILE A 195 12.80 -5.28 14.26
CA ILE A 195 13.49 -4.56 15.37
C ILE A 195 13.98 -3.17 14.98
N THR A 196 14.09 -2.86 13.69
CA THR A 196 14.50 -1.54 13.21
C THR A 196 13.33 -0.57 13.03
N GLU A 197 12.11 -0.97 13.39
CA GLU A 197 10.91 -0.14 13.30
C GLU A 197 11.10 1.22 14.00
N LYS A 198 11.57 1.20 15.25
CA LYS A 198 11.80 2.43 16.02
C LYS A 198 12.83 3.35 15.38
N LEU A 199 13.91 2.81 14.81
CA LEU A 199 14.90 3.58 14.06
C LEU A 199 14.24 4.28 12.86
N LEU A 200 13.42 3.56 12.11
CA LEU A 200 12.73 4.10 10.93
C LEU A 200 11.69 5.16 11.33
N ALA A 201 10.93 4.92 12.39
CA ALA A 201 9.98 5.90 12.93
C ALA A 201 10.68 7.17 13.38
N ASP A 202 11.82 7.07 14.09
CA ASP A 202 12.60 8.22 14.54
C ASP A 202 13.16 9.02 13.34
N ILE A 203 13.62 8.36 12.28
CA ILE A 203 14.05 9.03 11.04
C ILE A 203 12.89 9.81 10.42
N ALA A 204 11.71 9.19 10.31
CA ALA A 204 10.54 9.83 9.73
C ALA A 204 10.09 11.05 10.53
N ASP A 205 9.95 10.89 11.86
CA ASP A 205 9.48 11.94 12.75
C ASP A 205 10.47 13.12 12.80
N TYR A 206 11.77 12.83 12.89
CA TYR A 206 12.81 13.85 12.90
C TYR A 206 12.85 14.60 11.58
N SER A 207 12.87 13.90 10.43
CA SER A 207 12.91 14.54 9.12
C SER A 207 11.70 15.44 8.92
N ALA A 208 10.50 14.99 9.31
CA ALA A 208 9.30 15.83 9.25
C ALA A 208 9.41 17.05 10.19
N SER A 209 9.98 16.87 11.39
CA SER A 209 10.11 17.96 12.37
C SER A 209 10.98 19.12 11.89
N ILE A 210 11.93 18.85 11.00
CA ILE A 210 12.85 19.83 10.41
C ILE A 210 12.47 20.27 8.99
N GLY A 211 11.25 19.94 8.55
CA GLY A 211 10.60 20.51 7.38
C GLY A 211 10.53 19.64 6.14
N TYR A 212 11.06 18.40 6.12
CA TYR A 212 10.93 17.50 4.98
C TYR A 212 9.55 16.85 4.90
N ASP A 213 8.98 16.77 3.71
CA ASP A 213 7.86 15.87 3.45
C ASP A 213 8.37 14.42 3.39
N VAL A 214 7.72 13.52 4.11
CA VAL A 214 8.16 12.14 4.33
C VAL A 214 7.07 11.14 3.91
N ILE A 215 7.44 10.15 3.12
CA ILE A 215 6.59 9.00 2.83
C ILE A 215 6.99 7.86 3.76
N VAL A 216 6.06 7.47 4.63
CA VAL A 216 6.19 6.32 5.53
C VAL A 216 5.45 5.14 4.93
N CYS A 217 6.17 4.06 4.64
CA CYS A 217 5.52 2.84 4.19
C CYS A 217 5.37 1.88 5.36
N ARG A 218 4.14 1.39 5.54
CA ARG A 218 3.73 0.55 6.67
C ARG A 218 4.08 -0.92 6.45
N ASP A 219 4.29 -1.65 7.54
CA ASP A 219 4.51 -3.10 7.50
C ASP A 219 3.22 -3.83 7.11
N VAL A 220 3.32 -4.84 6.25
CA VAL A 220 2.16 -5.58 5.72
C VAL A 220 1.40 -6.34 6.82
N LEU A 221 2.10 -6.83 7.86
CA LEU A 221 1.50 -7.57 8.98
C LEU A 221 1.20 -6.67 10.19
N PHE A 222 1.86 -5.52 10.29
CA PHE A 222 1.67 -4.53 11.36
C PHE A 222 1.46 -3.14 10.74
N PRO A 223 0.25 -2.81 10.25
CA PRO A 223 0.00 -1.53 9.57
C PRO A 223 0.28 -0.29 10.42
N GLU A 224 0.36 -0.45 11.75
CA GLU A 224 0.74 0.61 12.67
C GLU A 224 2.26 0.86 12.73
N LYS A 225 3.09 -0.08 12.20
CA LYS A 225 4.56 0.01 12.27
C LYS A 225 5.16 0.53 10.98
N THR A 226 6.26 1.28 11.12
CA THR A 226 7.04 1.79 9.99
C THR A 226 7.99 0.72 9.47
N ALA A 227 7.87 0.38 8.18
CA ALA A 227 8.75 -0.56 7.49
C ALA A 227 9.75 0.15 6.56
N HIS A 228 9.33 1.24 5.92
CA HIS A 228 10.20 1.99 5.02
C HIS A 228 9.97 3.48 5.17
N VAL A 229 11.01 4.28 4.94
CA VAL A 229 10.97 5.75 4.98
C VAL A 229 11.62 6.28 3.71
N LEU A 230 10.90 7.12 2.98
CA LEU A 230 11.40 7.81 1.80
C LEU A 230 11.29 9.32 2.01
N ILE A 231 12.33 10.04 1.67
CA ILE A 231 12.41 11.51 1.75
C ILE A 231 12.74 12.02 0.35
N PRO A 232 11.72 12.23 -0.50
CA PRO A 232 11.90 12.52 -1.92
C PRO A 232 12.75 13.76 -2.20
N GLU A 233 12.57 14.83 -1.42
CA GLU A 233 13.35 16.07 -1.56
C GLU A 233 14.85 15.86 -1.37
N LYS A 234 15.23 14.92 -0.49
CA LYS A 234 16.62 14.52 -0.26
C LYS A 234 17.09 13.40 -1.21
N ARG A 235 16.20 12.85 -2.01
CA ARG A 235 16.46 11.64 -2.81
C ARG A 235 17.02 10.49 -1.95
N LEU A 236 16.49 10.31 -0.73
CA LEU A 236 16.98 9.40 0.29
C LEU A 236 15.91 8.39 0.68
N ALA A 237 16.29 7.11 0.85
CA ALA A 237 15.40 6.07 1.32
C ALA A 237 16.08 5.08 2.26
N TYR A 238 15.35 4.71 3.31
CA TYR A 238 15.65 3.60 4.21
C TYR A 238 14.54 2.55 4.06
N VAL A 239 14.88 1.36 3.58
CA VAL A 239 13.90 0.31 3.29
C VAL A 239 14.28 -0.99 3.94
N THR A 240 13.32 -1.67 4.58
CA THR A 240 13.57 -3.00 5.13
C THR A 240 13.36 -4.09 4.08
N SER A 241 14.12 -5.16 4.20
CA SER A 241 14.04 -6.34 3.36
C SER A 241 13.98 -7.58 4.23
N CYS A 242 13.06 -8.49 3.94
CA CYS A 242 12.94 -9.79 4.59
C CYS A 242 12.71 -10.89 3.55
N ASP A 243 12.71 -12.16 3.97
CA ASP A 243 12.56 -13.31 3.06
C ASP A 243 11.19 -13.36 2.37
N ALA A 244 10.16 -12.79 2.99
CA ALA A 244 8.82 -12.69 2.39
C ALA A 244 8.74 -11.53 1.37
N PHE A 245 9.40 -10.42 1.65
CA PHE A 245 9.41 -9.21 0.82
C PHE A 245 10.86 -8.77 0.55
N PRO A 246 11.59 -9.49 -0.33
CA PRO A 246 12.98 -9.18 -0.61
C PRO A 246 13.11 -7.89 -1.42
N ILE A 247 14.01 -6.99 -0.98
CA ILE A 247 14.41 -5.80 -1.72
C ILE A 247 15.87 -5.96 -2.14
N ASN A 248 16.08 -5.97 -3.44
CA ASN A 248 17.42 -6.01 -4.03
C ASN A 248 17.58 -4.85 -5.02
N ILE A 249 18.34 -3.84 -4.62
CA ILE A 249 18.60 -2.64 -5.41
C ILE A 249 20.10 -2.53 -5.64
N LYS A 250 20.52 -2.57 -6.91
CA LYS A 250 21.93 -2.43 -7.29
C LYS A 250 22.46 -1.05 -6.87
N GLY A 251 23.59 -1.04 -6.18
CA GLY A 251 24.23 0.20 -5.70
C GLY A 251 23.73 0.69 -4.35
N ALA A 252 22.69 0.06 -3.77
CA ALA A 252 22.22 0.41 -2.43
C ALA A 252 23.23 0.02 -1.35
N LYS A 253 23.26 0.77 -0.24
CA LYS A 253 23.94 0.39 0.98
C LYS A 253 23.17 -0.74 1.66
N HIS A 254 23.86 -1.71 2.27
CA HIS A 254 23.23 -2.83 2.95
C HIS A 254 23.62 -2.88 4.42
N ILE A 255 22.61 -2.94 5.29
CA ILE A 255 22.76 -3.11 6.74
C ILE A 255 21.99 -4.38 7.13
N SER A 256 22.55 -5.21 8.03
CA SER A 256 21.82 -6.29 8.66
C SER A 256 21.42 -5.89 10.08
N ALA A 257 20.16 -5.99 10.42
CA ALA A 257 19.62 -5.75 11.75
C ALA A 257 20.25 -6.70 12.80
N ASP A 258 20.60 -7.92 12.40
CA ASP A 258 21.24 -8.93 13.27
C ASP A 258 22.58 -8.46 13.84
N LYS A 259 23.26 -7.50 13.22
CA LYS A 259 24.51 -6.91 13.76
C LYS A 259 24.28 -6.18 15.10
N TYR A 260 23.07 -5.76 15.34
CA TYR A 260 22.66 -5.06 16.55
C TYR A 260 22.10 -6.02 17.61
N CYS A 261 22.13 -7.33 17.38
CA CYS A 261 21.70 -8.35 18.30
C CYS A 261 22.87 -9.13 18.91
N ASP A 262 22.64 -9.74 20.07
CA ASP A 262 23.55 -10.71 20.66
C ASP A 262 23.32 -12.08 20.06
N LYS A 263 24.31 -12.58 19.29
CA LYS A 263 24.23 -13.87 18.61
C LYS A 263 24.10 -15.05 19.57
N ASN A 264 24.70 -14.95 20.76
CA ASN A 264 24.63 -16.04 21.77
C ASN A 264 23.22 -16.16 22.35
N ILE A 265 22.46 -15.06 22.38
CA ILE A 265 21.06 -15.09 22.80
C ILE A 265 20.23 -15.69 21.69
N LEU A 266 20.36 -15.18 20.44
CA LEU A 266 19.59 -15.66 19.30
C LEU A 266 19.80 -17.15 19.03
N SER A 267 21.05 -17.65 19.15
CA SER A 267 21.36 -19.07 18.89
C SER A 267 20.64 -20.06 19.83
N LYS A 268 20.19 -19.59 20.99
CA LYS A 268 19.37 -20.41 21.90
C LYS A 268 17.98 -20.70 21.33
N TYR A 269 17.53 -19.87 20.40
CA TYR A 269 16.20 -19.91 19.79
C TYR A 269 16.23 -20.22 18.29
N ASP A 270 17.36 -20.67 17.74
CA ASP A 270 17.53 -20.90 16.30
C ASP A 270 16.42 -21.76 15.69
N SER A 271 16.07 -22.89 16.34
CA SER A 271 15.00 -23.78 15.87
C SER A 271 13.63 -23.09 15.87
N GLU A 272 13.34 -22.29 16.90
CA GLU A 272 12.07 -21.58 17.05
C GLU A 272 11.97 -20.40 16.05
N LEU A 273 13.07 -19.67 15.87
CA LEU A 273 13.15 -18.59 14.88
C LEU A 273 13.01 -19.12 13.45
N CYS A 274 13.61 -20.29 13.15
CA CYS A 274 13.43 -20.96 11.87
C CYS A 274 11.95 -21.34 11.65
N PHE A 275 11.33 -21.97 12.65
CA PHE A 275 9.90 -22.31 12.62
C PHE A 275 9.02 -21.10 12.35
N TYR A 276 9.24 -19.97 13.03
CA TYR A 276 8.45 -18.76 12.79
C TYR A 276 8.61 -18.24 11.36
N LYS A 277 9.85 -18.10 10.86
CA LYS A 277 10.13 -17.61 9.52
C LYS A 277 9.45 -18.46 8.43
N GLU A 278 9.60 -19.78 8.52
CA GLU A 278 9.04 -20.73 7.57
C GLU A 278 7.51 -20.68 7.57
N ASN A 279 6.89 -20.66 8.76
CA ASN A 279 5.44 -20.66 8.86
C ASN A 279 4.81 -19.31 8.48
N ILE A 280 5.45 -18.18 8.81
CA ILE A 280 5.00 -16.86 8.31
C ILE A 280 4.97 -16.87 6.79
N LYS A 281 6.05 -17.30 6.14
CA LYS A 281 6.13 -17.40 4.68
C LYS A 281 5.06 -18.32 4.10
N LEU A 282 4.85 -19.50 4.71
CA LEU A 282 3.83 -20.46 4.29
C LEU A 282 2.43 -19.87 4.38
N LEU A 283 2.10 -19.18 5.48
CA LEU A 283 0.81 -18.53 5.67
C LEU A 283 0.58 -17.43 4.63
N LEU A 284 1.59 -16.60 4.35
CA LEU A 284 1.51 -15.55 3.33
C LEU A 284 1.30 -16.14 1.93
N LEU A 285 2.01 -17.22 1.58
CA LEU A 285 1.82 -17.91 0.29
C LEU A 285 0.42 -18.55 0.21
N LYS A 286 -0.11 -19.07 1.32
CA LYS A 286 -1.48 -19.57 1.36
C LYS A 286 -2.51 -18.46 1.16
N CYS A 287 -2.25 -17.24 1.67
CA CYS A 287 -3.07 -16.07 1.36
C CYS A 287 -3.08 -15.77 -0.14
N VAL A 288 -1.91 -15.84 -0.80
CA VAL A 288 -1.81 -15.66 -2.27
C VAL A 288 -2.72 -16.62 -3.01
N ASP A 289 -2.74 -17.91 -2.63
CA ASP A 289 -3.59 -18.91 -3.30
C ASP A 289 -5.09 -18.64 -3.11
N ILE A 290 -5.49 -18.23 -1.90
CA ILE A 290 -6.87 -17.86 -1.63
C ILE A 290 -7.26 -16.57 -2.35
N LEU A 291 -6.33 -15.62 -2.50
CA LEU A 291 -6.58 -14.40 -3.26
C LEU A 291 -6.72 -14.67 -4.76
N LYS A 292 -6.04 -15.70 -5.31
CA LYS A 292 -6.28 -16.16 -6.69
C LYS A 292 -7.71 -16.68 -6.85
N GLU A 293 -8.16 -17.54 -5.92
CA GLU A 293 -9.54 -18.03 -5.89
C GLU A 293 -10.54 -16.85 -5.81
N ALA A 294 -10.27 -15.88 -4.92
CA ALA A 294 -11.09 -14.67 -4.79
C ALA A 294 -11.13 -13.85 -6.09
N LYS A 295 -9.98 -13.73 -6.80
CA LYS A 295 -9.90 -13.02 -8.07
C LYS A 295 -10.73 -13.70 -9.16
N ASP A 296 -10.68 -15.03 -9.26
CA ASP A 296 -11.47 -15.79 -10.25
C ASP A 296 -12.97 -15.58 -9.99
N ILE A 297 -13.41 -15.65 -8.73
CA ILE A 297 -14.82 -15.38 -8.34
C ILE A 297 -15.20 -13.93 -8.66
N HIS A 298 -14.30 -12.98 -8.38
CA HIS A 298 -14.51 -11.57 -8.69
C HIS A 298 -14.65 -11.32 -10.17
N ASP A 299 -13.82 -11.96 -11.01
CA ASP A 299 -13.89 -11.84 -12.46
C ASP A 299 -15.21 -12.41 -13.01
N GLU A 300 -15.69 -13.53 -12.45
CA GLU A 300 -17.02 -14.03 -12.78
C GLU A 300 -18.12 -13.05 -12.39
N LEU A 301 -18.03 -12.44 -11.18
CA LEU A 301 -18.97 -11.44 -10.72
C LEU A 301 -18.98 -10.21 -11.63
N GLU A 302 -17.82 -9.73 -12.07
CA GLU A 302 -17.70 -8.60 -13.00
C GLU A 302 -18.47 -8.85 -14.31
N THR A 303 -18.46 -10.07 -14.85
CA THR A 303 -19.21 -10.38 -16.09
C THR A 303 -20.70 -10.09 -15.97
N ARG A 304 -21.27 -10.20 -14.75
CA ARG A 304 -22.70 -9.93 -14.51
C ARG A 304 -23.02 -8.44 -14.60
N TYR A 305 -22.07 -7.58 -14.27
CA TYR A 305 -22.21 -6.11 -14.32
C TYR A 305 -21.80 -5.53 -15.67
N ILE A 306 -20.70 -6.01 -16.27
CA ILE A 306 -20.15 -5.48 -17.52
C ILE A 306 -21.21 -5.47 -18.63
N SER A 307 -22.00 -6.55 -18.75
CA SER A 307 -23.06 -6.65 -19.77
C SER A 307 -24.22 -5.67 -19.59
N GLU A 308 -24.32 -5.05 -18.42
CA GLU A 308 -25.40 -4.15 -18.05
C GLU A 308 -24.95 -2.69 -17.89
N MET A 309 -23.71 -2.38 -18.27
CA MET A 309 -23.08 -1.08 -18.11
C MET A 309 -23.10 -0.28 -19.42
N ASP A 310 -23.50 0.98 -19.36
CA ASP A 310 -23.34 1.92 -20.48
C ASP A 310 -21.92 2.54 -20.46
N PHE A 311 -20.99 1.86 -21.14
CA PHE A 311 -19.61 2.32 -21.26
C PHE A 311 -19.47 3.61 -22.09
N GLY A 312 -20.39 3.88 -23.03
CA GLY A 312 -20.40 5.14 -23.78
C GLY A 312 -20.72 6.34 -22.89
N ALA A 313 -21.65 6.17 -21.95
CA ALA A 313 -21.92 7.18 -20.94
C ALA A 313 -20.75 7.33 -19.92
N LEU A 314 -20.09 6.21 -19.57
CA LEU A 314 -18.89 6.25 -18.71
C LEU A 314 -17.74 7.01 -19.37
N ASP A 315 -17.51 6.84 -20.67
CA ASP A 315 -16.46 7.57 -21.39
C ASP A 315 -16.73 9.08 -21.37
N ARG A 316 -17.96 9.51 -21.64
CA ARG A 316 -18.34 10.94 -21.54
C ARG A 316 -18.17 11.50 -20.14
N LEU A 317 -18.54 10.72 -19.10
CA LEU A 317 -18.33 11.10 -17.70
C LEU A 317 -16.84 11.23 -17.39
N THR A 318 -16.01 10.29 -17.88
CA THR A 318 -14.55 10.31 -17.70
C THR A 318 -13.93 11.55 -18.33
N ASP A 319 -14.31 11.90 -19.56
CA ASP A 319 -13.80 13.08 -20.25
C ASP A 319 -14.18 14.37 -19.53
N SER A 320 -15.40 14.44 -18.99
CA SER A 320 -15.85 15.58 -18.16
C SER A 320 -15.04 15.68 -16.87
N LEU A 321 -14.81 14.54 -16.19
CA LEU A 321 -14.04 14.49 -14.95
C LEU A 321 -12.58 14.92 -15.19
N ILE A 322 -11.94 14.44 -16.26
CA ILE A 322 -10.57 14.83 -16.62
C ILE A 322 -10.47 16.35 -16.84
N LYS A 323 -11.44 16.95 -17.52
CA LYS A 323 -11.49 18.42 -17.71
C LYS A 323 -11.62 19.15 -16.38
N GLU A 324 -12.45 18.66 -15.47
CA GLU A 324 -12.65 19.27 -14.16
C GLU A 324 -11.38 19.15 -13.28
N MET A 325 -10.71 18.01 -13.31
CA MET A 325 -9.51 17.74 -12.50
C MET A 325 -8.27 18.46 -13.01
N LEU A 326 -8.08 18.50 -14.32
CA LEU A 326 -6.81 18.93 -14.93
C LEU A 326 -6.88 20.32 -15.60
N GLY A 327 -8.07 20.85 -15.79
CA GLY A 327 -8.29 22.16 -16.40
C GLY A 327 -8.25 22.09 -17.92
#